data_5c1edcf73ed28944a17363b3e3bcd6a8
#
_entry.id   5c1edcf73ed28944a17363b3e3bcd6a8
#
_cell.length_a   1.000
_cell.length_b   1.000
_cell.length_c   1.000
_cell.angle_alpha   90.00
_cell.angle_beta   90.00
_cell.angle_gamma   90.00
#
_symmetry.space_group_name_H-M   'P 1'
#
loop_
_entity.id
_entity.type
_entity.pdbx_description
1 polymer ?
#
loop_
_entity_poly.entity_id
_entity_poly.type
_entity_poly.pdbx_seq_one_letter_code
_entity_poly.pdbx_strand_id
1 'polypeptide(L)'
;MSVPDPAQPALGAASERIAAHLRTAILSGEIGPGERIRQEEVAERLGTSRLPVREALRILEAEGLTELEANKGARVPRLDAAELDVLYKMRERLEPLALAESIPHLSSAEVRALAAIHERIAADADLRDFMVLDREFHLGSYAGCRSEQLSGTATRLWNSTQAYRRAFMSLGGQHRLWIVDHEHRLILDAIERRDTDDAERYLAGHIRRTRIELSAHPELFG
;
A
#
# COMPACT_ATOMS: atom_id res chain seq x y z
N MET A 1 -29.71 21.40 19.17
CA MET A 1 -28.38 21.70 18.61
C MET A 1 -27.37 21.21 19.61
N SER A 2 -26.77 20.01 19.38
CA SER A 2 -25.70 19.50 20.24
C SER A 2 -24.42 20.28 19.94
N VAL A 3 -23.84 20.88 20.96
CA VAL A 3 -22.52 21.52 20.90
C VAL A 3 -21.48 20.42 20.67
N PRO A 4 -20.60 20.50 19.66
CA PRO A 4 -19.55 19.51 19.48
C PRO A 4 -18.62 19.52 20.70
N ASP A 5 -18.34 18.33 21.25
CA ASP A 5 -17.41 18.12 22.35
C ASP A 5 -16.01 18.59 21.93
N PRO A 6 -15.40 19.59 22.60
CA PRO A 6 -14.07 20.08 22.24
C PRO A 6 -12.94 19.04 22.40
N ALA A 7 -13.20 17.90 23.06
CA ALA A 7 -12.26 16.79 23.19
C ALA A 7 -12.17 15.90 21.92
N GLN A 8 -13.21 15.92 21.05
CA GLN A 8 -13.24 15.10 19.83
C GLN A 8 -12.16 15.48 18.79
N PRO A 9 -11.89 16.76 18.48
CA PRO A 9 -10.82 17.13 17.54
C PRO A 9 -9.43 16.71 18.03
N ALA A 10 -9.18 16.79 19.33
CA ALA A 10 -7.91 16.37 19.93
C ALA A 10 -7.74 14.84 19.89
N LEU A 11 -8.81 14.07 20.08
CA LEU A 11 -8.80 12.61 19.98
C LEU A 11 -8.55 12.16 18.53
N GLY A 12 -9.22 12.74 17.55
CA GLY A 12 -9.02 12.43 16.12
C GLY A 12 -7.58 12.66 15.67
N ALA A 13 -7.00 13.82 16.02
CA ALA A 13 -5.62 14.15 15.68
C ALA A 13 -4.61 13.21 16.39
N ALA A 14 -4.89 12.77 17.62
CA ALA A 14 -4.05 11.80 18.31
C ALA A 14 -4.13 10.43 17.64
N SER A 15 -5.33 9.97 17.29
CA SER A 15 -5.55 8.67 16.62
C SER A 15 -4.86 8.64 15.26
N GLU A 16 -4.94 9.71 14.47
CA GLU A 16 -4.25 9.80 13.18
C GLU A 16 -2.71 9.76 13.32
N ARG A 17 -2.13 10.45 14.30
CA ARG A 17 -0.68 10.36 14.54
C ARG A 17 -0.24 8.95 14.94
N ILE A 18 -1.03 8.27 15.78
CA ILE A 18 -0.76 6.89 16.19
C ILE A 18 -0.91 5.96 14.98
N ALA A 19 -1.97 6.13 14.18
CA ALA A 19 -2.17 5.36 12.95
C ALA A 19 -0.99 5.57 11.98
N ALA A 20 -0.53 6.80 11.78
CA ALA A 20 0.62 7.10 10.93
C ALA A 20 1.91 6.41 11.43
N HIS A 21 2.16 6.42 12.74
CA HIS A 21 3.31 5.73 13.34
C HIS A 21 3.25 4.21 13.12
N LEU A 22 2.11 3.59 13.44
CA LEU A 22 1.92 2.15 13.26
C LEU A 22 1.91 1.75 11.78
N ARG A 23 1.31 2.55 10.90
CA ARG A 23 1.35 2.34 9.43
C ARG A 23 2.80 2.27 8.94
N THR A 24 3.64 3.21 9.35
CA THR A 24 5.06 3.19 9.00
C THR A 24 5.74 1.92 9.49
N ALA A 25 5.52 1.51 10.74
CA ALA A 25 6.11 0.29 11.31
C ALA A 25 5.66 -0.98 10.56
N ILE A 26 4.37 -1.09 10.19
CA ILE A 26 3.84 -2.22 9.41
C ILE A 26 4.40 -2.20 8.00
N LEU A 27 4.32 -1.08 7.29
CA LEU A 27 4.80 -0.97 5.92
C LEU A 27 6.32 -1.12 5.81
N SER A 28 7.08 -0.74 6.83
CA SER A 28 8.53 -0.99 6.90
C SER A 28 8.88 -2.43 7.27
N GLY A 29 7.93 -3.23 7.76
CA GLY A 29 8.14 -4.59 8.23
C GLY A 29 8.74 -4.70 9.64
N GLU A 30 8.78 -3.60 10.39
CA GLU A 30 9.09 -3.60 11.83
C GLU A 30 8.04 -4.41 12.60
N ILE A 31 6.76 -4.31 12.17
CA ILE A 31 5.68 -5.18 12.62
C ILE A 31 5.29 -6.07 11.44
N GLY A 32 5.58 -7.37 11.55
CA GLY A 32 5.41 -8.33 10.47
C GLY A 32 4.04 -9.02 10.42
N PRO A 33 3.76 -9.79 9.34
CA PRO A 33 2.55 -10.59 9.21
C PRO A 33 2.33 -11.53 10.40
N GLY A 34 1.10 -11.55 10.92
CA GLY A 34 0.73 -12.35 12.07
C GLY A 34 1.11 -11.74 13.42
N GLU A 35 1.91 -10.68 13.46
CA GLU A 35 2.26 -10.04 14.72
C GLU A 35 1.08 -9.30 15.34
N ARG A 36 1.03 -9.36 16.66
CA ARG A 36 -0.03 -8.76 17.45
C ARG A 36 0.32 -7.37 17.93
N ILE A 37 -0.61 -6.43 17.77
CA ILE A 37 -0.50 -5.05 18.24
C ILE A 37 -1.43 -4.88 19.45
N ARG A 38 -0.86 -4.85 20.64
CA ARG A 38 -1.61 -4.72 21.88
C ARG A 38 -1.82 -3.25 22.24
N GLN A 39 -3.08 -2.89 22.52
CA GLN A 39 -3.46 -1.50 22.81
C GLN A 39 -2.72 -0.94 24.03
N GLU A 40 -2.53 -1.75 25.06
CA GLU A 40 -1.84 -1.39 26.29
C GLU A 40 -0.37 -1.01 26.03
N GLU A 41 0.34 -1.88 25.30
CA GLU A 41 1.76 -1.70 25.01
C GLU A 41 2.00 -0.44 24.14
N VAL A 42 1.12 -0.21 23.16
CA VAL A 42 1.19 1.00 22.31
C VAL A 42 0.87 2.26 23.12
N ALA A 43 -0.17 2.20 23.97
CA ALA A 43 -0.56 3.33 24.81
C ALA A 43 0.55 3.72 25.78
N GLU A 44 1.18 2.75 26.45
CA GLU A 44 2.31 2.95 27.36
C GLU A 44 3.52 3.55 26.62
N ARG A 45 3.93 2.94 25.50
CA ARG A 45 5.08 3.39 24.69
C ARG A 45 4.93 4.81 24.17
N LEU A 46 3.70 5.23 23.81
CA LEU A 46 3.41 6.56 23.27
C LEU A 46 2.92 7.57 24.31
N GLY A 47 2.86 7.18 25.60
CA GLY A 47 2.42 8.06 26.68
C GLY A 47 0.97 8.55 26.53
N THR A 48 0.06 7.69 26.05
CA THR A 48 -1.34 8.04 25.76
C THR A 48 -2.32 7.07 26.42
N SER A 49 -3.63 7.33 26.32
CA SER A 49 -4.67 6.40 26.76
C SER A 49 -4.97 5.36 25.67
N ARG A 50 -5.69 4.27 26.05
CA ARG A 50 -6.08 3.21 25.09
C ARG A 50 -7.09 3.66 24.03
N LEU A 51 -7.88 4.70 24.30
CA LEU A 51 -8.94 5.13 23.40
C LEU A 51 -8.39 5.59 22.03
N PRO A 52 -7.45 6.55 21.93
CA PRO A 52 -6.89 6.95 20.64
C PRO A 52 -6.13 5.81 19.94
N VAL A 53 -5.54 4.87 20.69
CA VAL A 53 -4.90 3.68 20.10
C VAL A 53 -5.93 2.77 19.44
N ARG A 54 -7.08 2.53 20.10
CA ARG A 54 -8.15 1.72 19.53
C ARG A 54 -8.71 2.34 18.24
N GLU A 55 -8.91 3.65 18.24
CA GLU A 55 -9.36 4.35 17.02
C GLU A 55 -8.30 4.31 15.91
N ALA A 56 -7.02 4.45 16.25
CA ALA A 56 -5.92 4.26 15.29
C ALA A 56 -5.91 2.86 14.64
N LEU A 57 -6.14 1.80 15.45
CA LEU A 57 -6.24 0.44 14.93
C LEU A 57 -7.45 0.24 14.01
N ARG A 58 -8.58 0.91 14.25
CA ARG A 58 -9.73 0.92 13.34
C ARG A 58 -9.42 1.61 12.00
N ILE A 59 -8.69 2.72 12.04
CA ILE A 59 -8.20 3.39 10.82
C ILE A 59 -7.34 2.41 10.01
N LEU A 60 -6.40 1.73 10.65
CA LEU A 60 -5.52 0.77 10.00
C LEU A 60 -6.27 -0.47 9.48
N GLU A 61 -7.33 -0.91 10.16
CA GLU A 61 -8.20 -1.97 9.66
C GLU A 61 -8.95 -1.55 8.39
N ALA A 62 -9.49 -0.33 8.36
CA ALA A 62 -10.12 0.23 7.17
C ALA A 62 -9.12 0.33 6.00
N GLU A 63 -7.83 0.54 6.29
CA GLU A 63 -6.75 0.57 5.30
C GLU A 63 -6.23 -0.83 4.90
N GLY A 64 -6.70 -1.92 5.53
CA GLY A 64 -6.25 -3.29 5.25
C GLY A 64 -4.89 -3.65 5.84
N LEU A 65 -4.39 -2.88 6.82
CA LEU A 65 -3.11 -3.10 7.50
C LEU A 65 -3.23 -3.92 8.77
N THR A 66 -4.41 -3.97 9.37
CA THR A 66 -4.67 -4.72 10.59
C THR A 66 -6.03 -5.41 10.53
N GLU A 67 -6.19 -6.44 11.36
CA GLU A 67 -7.45 -7.10 11.69
C GLU A 67 -7.69 -6.95 13.18
N LEU A 68 -8.86 -6.39 13.58
CA LEU A 68 -9.19 -6.23 14.98
C LEU A 68 -9.55 -7.57 15.64
N GLU A 69 -8.95 -7.84 16.78
CA GLU A 69 -9.30 -8.97 17.64
C GLU A 69 -10.12 -8.46 18.84
N ALA A 70 -11.31 -9.05 19.07
CA ALA A 70 -12.18 -8.64 20.15
C ALA A 70 -11.43 -8.69 21.50
N ASN A 71 -11.36 -7.55 22.19
CA ASN A 71 -10.70 -7.37 23.49
C ASN A 71 -9.18 -7.65 23.52
N LYS A 72 -8.51 -7.80 22.37
CA LYS A 72 -7.10 -8.21 22.31
C LYS A 72 -6.21 -7.27 21.49
N GLY A 73 -6.75 -6.18 20.97
CA GLY A 73 -6.03 -5.25 20.08
C GLY A 73 -6.23 -5.58 18.60
N ALA A 74 -5.16 -5.67 17.85
CA ALA A 74 -5.19 -6.01 16.44
C ALA A 74 -4.03 -6.95 16.08
N ARG A 75 -4.10 -7.53 14.88
CA ARG A 75 -3.03 -8.33 14.28
C ARG A 75 -2.77 -7.83 12.86
N VAL A 76 -1.52 -7.84 12.43
CA VAL A 76 -1.19 -7.67 11.01
C VAL A 76 -1.65 -8.91 10.25
N PRO A 77 -2.42 -8.78 9.14
CA PRO A 77 -2.91 -9.94 8.39
C PRO A 77 -1.77 -10.86 7.97
N ARG A 78 -2.00 -12.17 8.11
CA ARG A 78 -1.12 -13.20 7.59
C ARG A 78 -1.89 -13.99 6.54
N LEU A 79 -1.44 -13.91 5.28
CA LEU A 79 -2.07 -14.58 4.16
C LEU A 79 -1.34 -15.89 3.85
N ASP A 80 -2.09 -16.91 3.49
CA ASP A 80 -1.52 -18.08 2.82
C ASP A 80 -1.32 -17.83 1.32
N ALA A 81 -0.71 -18.79 0.62
CA ALA A 81 -0.43 -18.66 -0.81
C ALA A 81 -1.69 -18.54 -1.66
N ALA A 82 -2.78 -19.25 -1.29
CA ALA A 82 -4.03 -19.22 -2.04
C ALA A 82 -4.76 -17.88 -1.85
N GLU A 83 -4.79 -17.35 -0.63
CA GLU A 83 -5.36 -16.04 -0.33
C GLU A 83 -4.58 -14.93 -1.06
N LEU A 84 -3.24 -14.97 -1.02
CA LEU A 84 -2.41 -14.00 -1.72
C LEU A 84 -2.67 -14.04 -3.24
N ASP A 85 -2.77 -15.22 -3.85
CA ASP A 85 -3.06 -15.37 -5.28
C ASP A 85 -4.41 -14.74 -5.64
N VAL A 86 -5.44 -14.92 -4.81
CA VAL A 86 -6.75 -14.29 -5.03
C VAL A 86 -6.66 -12.77 -4.91
N LEU A 87 -5.96 -12.24 -3.90
CA LEU A 87 -5.79 -10.78 -3.75
C LEU A 87 -5.05 -10.19 -4.95
N TYR A 88 -4.00 -10.85 -5.45
CA TYR A 88 -3.30 -10.40 -6.66
C TYR A 88 -4.20 -10.44 -7.91
N LYS A 89 -5.07 -11.45 -8.06
CA LYS A 89 -6.06 -11.50 -9.15
C LYS A 89 -7.07 -10.34 -9.06
N MET A 90 -7.40 -9.88 -7.86
CA MET A 90 -8.22 -8.67 -7.67
C MET A 90 -7.41 -7.42 -8.06
N ARG A 91 -6.16 -7.31 -7.65
CA ARG A 91 -5.25 -6.23 -8.02
C ARG A 91 -5.10 -6.11 -9.54
N GLU A 92 -4.87 -7.23 -10.24
CA GLU A 92 -4.78 -7.29 -11.71
C GLU A 92 -6.00 -6.72 -12.45
N ARG A 93 -7.15 -6.60 -11.79
CA ARG A 93 -8.40 -6.10 -12.38
C ARG A 93 -8.77 -4.70 -11.91
N LEU A 94 -8.52 -4.41 -10.65
CA LEU A 94 -9.01 -3.18 -10.03
C LEU A 94 -8.00 -2.04 -10.12
N GLU A 95 -6.70 -2.32 -9.98
CA GLU A 95 -5.68 -1.27 -10.07
C GLU A 95 -5.53 -0.72 -11.50
N PRO A 96 -5.51 -1.53 -12.57
CA PRO A 96 -5.55 -1.02 -13.94
C PRO A 96 -6.76 -0.12 -14.20
N LEU A 97 -7.95 -0.54 -13.77
CA LEU A 97 -9.15 0.27 -13.87
C LEU A 97 -9.01 1.60 -13.07
N ALA A 98 -8.45 1.56 -11.86
CA ALA A 98 -8.21 2.77 -11.07
C ALA A 98 -7.24 3.72 -11.78
N LEU A 99 -6.20 3.19 -12.45
CA LEU A 99 -5.26 3.95 -13.25
C LEU A 99 -5.95 4.59 -14.46
N ALA A 100 -6.73 3.83 -15.23
CA ALA A 100 -7.45 4.36 -16.40
C ALA A 100 -8.41 5.48 -16.01
N GLU A 101 -9.19 5.30 -14.93
CA GLU A 101 -10.08 6.34 -14.38
C GLU A 101 -9.31 7.55 -13.80
N SER A 102 -8.05 7.37 -13.42
CA SER A 102 -7.19 8.43 -12.89
C SER A 102 -6.59 9.32 -13.99
N ILE A 103 -6.07 8.73 -15.05
CA ILE A 103 -5.28 9.40 -16.11
C ILE A 103 -5.94 10.67 -16.65
N PRO A 104 -7.26 10.71 -16.97
CA PRO A 104 -7.90 11.92 -17.48
C PRO A 104 -7.89 13.09 -16.50
N HIS A 105 -7.72 12.81 -15.22
CA HIS A 105 -7.83 13.80 -14.13
C HIS A 105 -6.48 14.16 -13.50
N LEU A 106 -5.40 13.46 -13.82
CA LEU A 106 -4.07 13.82 -13.35
C LEU A 106 -3.64 15.17 -13.94
N SER A 107 -3.21 16.08 -13.09
CA SER A 107 -2.59 17.33 -13.50
C SER A 107 -1.19 17.08 -14.09
N SER A 108 -0.68 18.03 -14.87
CA SER A 108 0.70 17.98 -15.36
C SER A 108 1.73 17.99 -14.22
N ALA A 109 1.40 18.54 -13.05
CA ALA A 109 2.28 18.52 -11.88
C ALA A 109 2.37 17.12 -11.28
N GLU A 110 1.25 16.40 -11.18
CA GLU A 110 1.21 15.02 -10.68
C GLU A 110 1.94 14.08 -11.63
N VAL A 111 1.77 14.21 -12.94
CA VAL A 111 2.52 13.41 -13.92
C VAL A 111 4.03 13.64 -13.80
N ARG A 112 4.47 14.90 -13.65
CA ARG A 112 5.90 15.19 -13.41
C ARG A 112 6.39 14.62 -12.07
N ALA A 113 5.55 14.60 -11.03
CA ALA A 113 5.92 13.98 -9.76
C ALA A 113 6.12 12.46 -9.92
N LEU A 114 5.27 11.77 -10.68
CA LEU A 114 5.44 10.35 -11.00
C LEU A 114 6.74 10.10 -11.79
N ALA A 115 7.08 10.96 -12.75
CA ALA A 115 8.33 10.87 -13.48
C ALA A 115 9.54 11.02 -12.54
N ALA A 116 9.52 11.99 -11.63
CA ALA A 116 10.60 12.19 -10.65
C ALA A 116 10.73 11.00 -9.66
N ILE A 117 9.61 10.36 -9.28
CA ILE A 117 9.63 9.14 -8.47
C ILE A 117 10.31 8.01 -9.26
N HIS A 118 9.94 7.81 -10.53
CA HIS A 118 10.54 6.79 -11.38
C HIS A 118 12.05 7.01 -11.56
N GLU A 119 12.50 8.25 -11.82
CA GLU A 119 13.93 8.59 -11.90
C GLU A 119 14.68 8.19 -10.62
N ARG A 120 14.09 8.39 -9.44
CA ARG A 120 14.67 7.98 -8.16
C ARG A 120 14.75 6.46 -8.04
N ILE A 121 13.75 5.71 -8.52
CA ILE A 121 13.78 4.25 -8.57
C ILE A 121 14.92 3.77 -9.46
N ALA A 122 15.07 4.36 -10.65
CA ALA A 122 16.10 4.00 -11.63
C ALA A 122 17.54 4.35 -11.18
N ALA A 123 17.69 5.33 -10.27
CA ALA A 123 18.99 5.80 -9.76
C ALA A 123 19.63 4.89 -8.70
N ASP A 124 19.30 3.59 -8.68
CA ASP A 124 19.87 2.58 -7.77
C ASP A 124 19.39 2.72 -6.31
N ALA A 125 18.08 2.88 -6.12
CA ALA A 125 17.45 2.87 -4.79
C ALA A 125 17.76 1.54 -4.06
N ASP A 126 18.14 1.61 -2.80
CA ASP A 126 18.19 0.41 -1.98
C ASP A 126 16.78 -0.22 -1.81
N LEU A 127 16.71 -1.45 -1.29
CA LEU A 127 15.42 -2.15 -1.17
C LEU A 127 14.40 -1.37 -0.34
N ARG A 128 14.84 -0.66 0.70
CA ARG A 128 13.94 0.12 1.57
C ARG A 128 13.37 1.31 0.83
N ASP A 129 14.22 2.08 0.18
CA ASP A 129 13.84 3.25 -0.61
C ASP A 129 12.99 2.83 -1.80
N PHE A 130 13.37 1.75 -2.49
CA PHE A 130 12.57 1.16 -3.56
C PHE A 130 11.13 0.85 -3.10
N MET A 131 10.94 0.19 -1.96
CA MET A 131 9.60 -0.17 -1.46
C MET A 131 8.71 1.04 -1.15
N VAL A 132 9.32 2.15 -0.74
CA VAL A 132 8.60 3.42 -0.52
C VAL A 132 8.25 4.07 -1.85
N LEU A 133 9.22 4.22 -2.75
CA LEU A 133 9.05 4.86 -4.05
C LEU A 133 8.08 4.10 -4.96
N ASP A 134 8.17 2.79 -4.99
CA ASP A 134 7.27 1.91 -5.72
C ASP A 134 5.80 2.07 -5.26
N ARG A 135 5.59 2.15 -3.94
CA ARG A 135 4.29 2.46 -3.38
C ARG A 135 3.80 3.87 -3.76
N GLU A 136 4.67 4.87 -3.67
CA GLU A 136 4.35 6.25 -4.04
C GLU A 136 4.01 6.36 -5.53
N PHE A 137 4.74 5.68 -6.41
CA PHE A 137 4.48 5.64 -7.84
C PHE A 137 3.08 5.08 -8.15
N HIS A 138 2.78 3.88 -7.63
CA HIS A 138 1.50 3.23 -7.89
C HIS A 138 0.32 4.02 -7.31
N LEU A 139 0.34 4.35 -6.01
CA LEU A 139 -0.78 5.06 -5.39
C LEU A 139 -0.91 6.49 -5.93
N GLY A 140 0.19 7.16 -6.27
CA GLY A 140 0.19 8.45 -6.93
C GLY A 140 -0.43 8.39 -8.33
N SER A 141 -0.21 7.29 -9.06
CA SER A 141 -0.83 7.12 -10.38
C SER A 141 -2.35 6.96 -10.34
N TYR A 142 -2.92 6.53 -9.18
CA TYR A 142 -4.38 6.42 -8.97
C TYR A 142 -5.00 7.69 -8.37
N ALA A 143 -4.23 8.74 -8.08
CA ALA A 143 -4.69 9.92 -7.35
C ALA A 143 -5.81 10.69 -8.07
N GLY A 144 -5.90 10.62 -9.40
CA GLY A 144 -6.97 11.22 -10.19
C GLY A 144 -8.28 10.40 -10.23
N CYS A 145 -8.29 9.17 -9.70
CA CYS A 145 -9.48 8.33 -9.68
C CYS A 145 -10.55 8.91 -8.74
N ARG A 146 -11.69 9.28 -9.31
CA ARG A 146 -12.80 9.94 -8.57
C ARG A 146 -13.71 8.97 -7.83
N SER A 147 -13.57 7.67 -8.05
CA SER A 147 -14.30 6.65 -7.32
C SER A 147 -13.57 6.32 -6.02
N GLU A 148 -14.05 6.84 -4.89
CA GLU A 148 -13.51 6.54 -3.56
C GLU A 148 -13.55 5.04 -3.24
N GLN A 149 -14.58 4.33 -3.72
CA GLN A 149 -14.69 2.89 -3.55
C GLN A 149 -13.57 2.14 -4.28
N LEU A 150 -13.27 2.54 -5.53
CA LEU A 150 -12.25 1.90 -6.35
C LEU A 150 -10.84 2.20 -5.81
N SER A 151 -10.52 3.48 -5.60
CA SER A 151 -9.21 3.92 -5.09
C SER A 151 -8.95 3.40 -3.68
N GLY A 152 -9.96 3.40 -2.80
CA GLY A 152 -9.87 2.81 -1.46
C GLY A 152 -9.65 1.31 -1.50
N THR A 153 -10.33 0.58 -2.40
CA THR A 153 -10.13 -0.87 -2.57
C THR A 153 -8.72 -1.16 -3.10
N ALA A 154 -8.24 -0.42 -4.11
CA ALA A 154 -6.89 -0.56 -4.64
C ALA A 154 -5.84 -0.34 -3.53
N THR A 155 -6.00 0.71 -2.72
CA THR A 155 -5.10 1.00 -1.59
C THR A 155 -5.10 -0.12 -0.54
N ARG A 156 -6.28 -0.67 -0.19
CA ARG A 156 -6.38 -1.80 0.75
C ARG A 156 -5.67 -3.05 0.23
N LEU A 157 -5.88 -3.41 -1.03
CA LEU A 157 -5.23 -4.56 -1.66
C LEU A 157 -3.71 -4.37 -1.69
N TRP A 158 -3.26 -3.16 -1.98
CA TRP A 158 -1.85 -2.77 -1.92
C TRP A 158 -1.25 -3.02 -0.53
N ASN A 159 -1.90 -2.48 0.50
CA ASN A 159 -1.48 -2.59 1.89
C ASN A 159 -1.43 -4.06 2.36
N SER A 160 -2.48 -4.83 2.08
CA SER A 160 -2.57 -6.25 2.50
C SER A 160 -1.48 -7.13 1.90
N THR A 161 -0.94 -6.78 0.73
CA THR A 161 0.07 -7.57 0.02
C THR A 161 1.50 -7.04 0.15
N GLN A 162 1.69 -5.90 0.82
CA GLN A 162 2.99 -5.20 0.92
C GLN A 162 4.10 -6.06 1.54
N ALA A 163 3.81 -6.79 2.62
CA ALA A 163 4.80 -7.59 3.32
C ALA A 163 5.37 -8.72 2.44
N TYR A 164 4.50 -9.36 1.65
CA TYR A 164 4.88 -10.45 0.73
C TYR A 164 5.70 -9.92 -0.45
N ARG A 165 5.34 -8.75 -0.99
CA ARG A 165 6.13 -8.10 -2.03
C ARG A 165 7.52 -7.72 -1.52
N ARG A 166 7.63 -7.21 -0.29
CA ARG A 166 8.93 -6.94 0.33
C ARG A 166 9.78 -8.20 0.44
N ALA A 167 9.24 -9.28 1.02
CA ALA A 167 9.93 -10.55 1.16
C ALA A 167 10.40 -11.08 -0.21
N PHE A 168 9.53 -11.01 -1.21
CA PHE A 168 9.82 -11.38 -2.57
C PHE A 168 10.94 -10.53 -3.23
N MET A 169 10.90 -9.21 -3.08
CA MET A 169 11.94 -8.32 -3.62
C MET A 169 13.31 -8.59 -2.98
N SER A 170 13.34 -9.03 -1.71
CA SER A 170 14.57 -9.44 -1.03
C SER A 170 15.22 -10.68 -1.65
N LEU A 171 14.47 -11.55 -2.33
CA LEU A 171 14.99 -12.75 -2.98
C LEU A 171 15.55 -12.49 -4.39
N GLY A 172 15.08 -11.47 -5.09
CA GLY A 172 15.26 -11.34 -6.53
C GLY A 172 16.47 -10.54 -7.02
N GLY A 173 17.14 -9.78 -6.16
CA GLY A 173 18.32 -9.01 -6.52
C GLY A 173 18.12 -7.96 -7.63
N GLN A 174 19.25 -7.47 -8.20
CA GLN A 174 19.26 -6.38 -9.20
C GLN A 174 18.51 -6.70 -10.50
N HIS A 175 18.49 -7.96 -10.97
CA HIS A 175 17.80 -8.34 -12.19
C HIS A 175 16.29 -8.06 -12.11
N ARG A 176 15.69 -8.30 -10.95
CA ARG A 176 14.27 -8.03 -10.71
C ARG A 176 13.96 -6.54 -10.71
N LEU A 177 14.80 -5.74 -10.06
CA LEU A 177 14.68 -4.29 -10.07
C LEU A 177 14.74 -3.74 -11.51
N TRP A 178 15.60 -4.28 -12.35
CA TRP A 178 15.69 -3.92 -13.77
C TRP A 178 14.37 -4.17 -14.52
N ILE A 179 13.72 -5.34 -14.32
CA ILE A 179 12.43 -5.64 -14.94
C ILE A 179 11.35 -4.65 -14.49
N VAL A 180 11.25 -4.43 -13.19
CA VAL A 180 10.26 -3.52 -12.60
C VAL A 180 10.45 -2.09 -13.12
N ASP A 181 11.69 -1.61 -13.20
CA ASP A 181 12.02 -0.29 -13.72
C ASP A 181 11.51 -0.11 -15.16
N HIS A 182 11.76 -1.09 -16.04
CA HIS A 182 11.29 -1.03 -17.42
C HIS A 182 9.77 -1.10 -17.55
N GLU A 183 9.10 -1.87 -16.71
CA GLU A 183 7.64 -1.91 -16.66
C GLU A 183 7.05 -0.60 -16.16
N HIS A 184 7.62 0.02 -15.14
CA HIS A 184 7.23 1.34 -14.66
C HIS A 184 7.42 2.40 -15.75
N ARG A 185 8.50 2.31 -16.53
CA ARG A 185 8.72 3.23 -17.65
C ARG A 185 7.62 3.12 -18.71
N LEU A 186 7.16 1.91 -19.05
CA LEU A 186 6.04 1.72 -19.98
C LEU A 186 4.73 2.29 -19.43
N ILE A 187 4.45 2.07 -18.15
CA ILE A 187 3.27 2.62 -17.48
C ILE A 187 3.32 4.15 -17.49
N LEU A 188 4.47 4.73 -17.13
CA LEU A 188 4.66 6.19 -17.12
C LEU A 188 4.49 6.80 -18.50
N ASP A 189 5.08 6.19 -19.55
CA ASP A 189 4.94 6.64 -20.94
C ASP A 189 3.46 6.66 -21.37
N ALA A 190 2.68 5.63 -21.02
CA ALA A 190 1.25 5.61 -21.30
C ALA A 190 0.48 6.71 -20.53
N ILE A 191 0.85 7.00 -19.27
CA ILE A 191 0.30 8.11 -18.49
C ILE A 191 0.63 9.46 -19.16
N GLU A 192 1.86 9.67 -19.58
CA GLU A 192 2.33 10.89 -20.24
C GLU A 192 1.57 11.15 -21.55
N ARG A 193 1.31 10.08 -22.33
CA ARG A 193 0.51 10.12 -23.58
C ARG A 193 -1.00 10.17 -23.35
N ARG A 194 -1.46 10.04 -22.11
CA ARG A 194 -2.89 9.92 -21.76
C ARG A 194 -3.56 8.71 -22.39
N ASP A 195 -2.82 7.65 -22.64
CA ASP A 195 -3.28 6.41 -23.22
C ASP A 195 -3.75 5.45 -22.11
N THR A 196 -5.05 5.44 -21.85
CA THR A 196 -5.66 4.64 -20.79
C THR A 196 -5.59 3.14 -21.10
N ASP A 197 -5.74 2.75 -22.37
CA ASP A 197 -5.75 1.36 -22.79
C ASP A 197 -4.38 0.70 -22.61
N ASP A 198 -3.30 1.38 -23.04
CA ASP A 198 -1.95 0.88 -22.83
C ASP A 198 -1.57 0.89 -21.35
N ALA A 199 -1.95 1.92 -20.60
CA ALA A 199 -1.70 2.00 -19.16
C ALA A 199 -2.33 0.80 -18.42
N GLU A 200 -3.60 0.46 -18.72
CA GLU A 200 -4.27 -0.72 -18.17
C GLU A 200 -3.52 -2.02 -18.48
N ARG A 201 -3.14 -2.22 -19.76
CA ARG A 201 -2.43 -3.43 -20.20
C ARG A 201 -1.09 -3.60 -19.53
N TYR A 202 -0.29 -2.52 -19.46
CA TYR A 202 1.03 -2.55 -18.85
C TYR A 202 0.95 -2.80 -17.35
N LEU A 203 0.04 -2.12 -16.64
CA LEU A 203 -0.12 -2.31 -15.21
C LEU A 203 -0.67 -3.72 -14.87
N ALA A 204 -1.65 -4.20 -15.62
CA ALA A 204 -2.15 -5.56 -15.43
C ALA A 204 -1.04 -6.62 -15.65
N GLY A 205 -0.22 -6.44 -16.67
CA GLY A 205 0.93 -7.31 -16.97
C GLY A 205 1.98 -7.28 -15.86
N HIS A 206 2.31 -6.10 -15.36
CA HIS A 206 3.22 -5.87 -14.24
C HIS A 206 2.76 -6.60 -12.96
N ILE A 207 1.51 -6.40 -12.55
CA ILE A 207 0.93 -7.06 -11.37
C ILE A 207 0.88 -8.58 -11.55
N ARG A 208 0.44 -9.05 -12.73
CA ARG A 208 0.37 -10.48 -13.06
C ARG A 208 1.73 -11.16 -12.98
N ARG A 209 2.80 -10.51 -13.48
CA ARG A 209 4.16 -11.06 -13.38
C ARG A 209 4.54 -11.28 -11.92
N THR A 210 4.36 -10.26 -11.07
CA THR A 210 4.63 -10.35 -9.65
C THR A 210 3.85 -11.49 -8.99
N ARG A 211 2.57 -11.69 -9.34
CA ARG A 211 1.76 -12.81 -8.83
C ARG A 211 2.34 -14.17 -9.21
N ILE A 212 2.67 -14.35 -10.49
CA ILE A 212 3.20 -15.63 -10.99
C ILE A 212 4.53 -15.96 -10.29
N GLU A 213 5.39 -14.99 -10.14
CA GLU A 213 6.68 -15.17 -9.50
C GLU A 213 6.52 -15.43 -7.99
N LEU A 214 5.64 -14.74 -7.28
CA LEU A 214 5.31 -15.02 -5.88
C LEU A 214 4.81 -16.47 -5.69
N SER A 215 4.00 -16.97 -6.63
CA SER A 215 3.49 -18.35 -6.60
C SER A 215 4.59 -19.41 -6.74
N ALA A 216 5.75 -19.04 -7.27
CA ALA A 216 6.91 -19.93 -7.39
C ALA A 216 7.77 -19.98 -6.10
N HIS A 217 7.42 -19.20 -5.07
CA HIS A 217 8.16 -19.04 -3.82
C HIS A 217 7.33 -19.44 -2.58
N PRO A 218 7.00 -20.74 -2.40
CA PRO A 218 6.19 -21.21 -1.28
C PRO A 218 6.84 -20.94 0.09
N GLU A 219 8.14 -20.76 0.15
CA GLU A 219 8.90 -20.41 1.36
C GLU A 219 8.51 -19.05 1.97
N LEU A 220 7.86 -18.18 1.22
CA LEU A 220 7.37 -16.87 1.71
C LEU A 220 6.16 -16.99 2.65
N PHE A 221 5.53 -18.17 2.73
CA PHE A 221 4.28 -18.41 3.45
C PHE A 221 4.46 -19.31 4.69
N GLY A 222 5.69 -19.67 5.02
CA GLY A 222 6.06 -20.54 6.12
C GLY A 222 5.84 -19.95 7.53
#